data_083f400dc86ba69db17f41ca268eac08
#
_entry.id   083f400dc86ba69db17f41ca268eac08
#
_cell.length_a   1.000
_cell.length_b   1.000
_cell.length_c   1.000
_cell.angle_alpha   90.00
_cell.angle_beta   90.00
_cell.angle_gamma   90.00
#
_symmetry.space_group_name_H-M   'P 1'
#
loop_
_entity.id
_entity.type
_entity.pdbx_description
1 polymer ?
#
loop_
_entity_poly.entity_id
_entity_poly.type
_entity_poly.pdbx_seq_one_letter_code
_entity_poly.pdbx_strand_id
1 'polypeptide(L)'
;MSKVFIPQDYHTPLSVYEMQRAIEFIKSNFQVNLSNALNLRRVSAPLFVDENSGLNDNLNGVERPVSFDIPDVGTNAQVVHSLAKWKRLALKRYDFKVGKGLFTDMNAIRRDEEVDNLHSVYVDQWDWEKVISAEDRNVAYLKRTVRDIVSAVSETSSALNVAFPSLHTKLPSEVFFITTQELEDLYPDLTPKQREDEICKKKGVVFLMQIGKILKSGIKHDGRAPDYDDWELNGDILYWNEVLGHAFEISSMGIRVDPKSLDSQLTIAGCDDRRALPFHKMLLNGELPLPRGGGIGQSRLCMLLIGTAHIGEVQVSLWDEVTRKTCEDAGVMLL
;
A
#
# COMPACT_ATOMS: atom_id res chain seq x y z
N MET A 1 5.22 26.01 -5.34
CA MET A 1 4.98 26.12 -3.88
C MET A 1 5.28 24.75 -3.31
N SER A 2 5.88 24.67 -2.12
CA SER A 2 6.11 23.39 -1.45
C SER A 2 4.78 22.67 -1.25
N LYS A 3 4.75 21.35 -1.50
CA LYS A 3 3.61 20.48 -1.17
C LYS A 3 3.64 20.05 0.29
N VAL A 4 4.72 20.40 1.00
CA VAL A 4 4.93 20.10 2.42
C VAL A 4 4.43 21.24 3.28
N PHE A 5 3.69 20.92 4.31
CA PHE A 5 3.25 21.84 5.35
C PHE A 5 3.33 21.18 6.73
N ILE A 6 3.61 21.95 7.75
CA ILE A 6 3.54 21.50 9.15
C ILE A 6 2.42 22.29 9.82
N PRO A 7 1.46 21.60 10.47
CA PRO A 7 0.39 22.31 11.20
C PRO A 7 0.96 23.25 12.27
N GLN A 8 0.34 24.42 12.46
CA GLN A 8 0.88 25.53 13.27
C GLN A 8 1.21 25.11 14.72
N ASP A 9 0.39 24.26 15.32
CA ASP A 9 0.54 23.83 16.71
C ASP A 9 1.13 22.41 16.81
N TYR A 10 1.72 21.92 15.73
CA TYR A 10 2.32 20.59 15.73
C TYR A 10 3.66 20.59 16.46
N HIS A 11 3.86 19.58 17.30
CA HIS A 11 5.14 19.24 17.92
C HIS A 11 5.40 17.76 17.76
N THR A 12 6.61 17.40 17.36
CA THR A 12 7.04 15.99 17.28
C THR A 12 6.81 15.32 18.65
N PRO A 13 6.02 14.23 18.74
CA PRO A 13 5.51 13.71 20.01
C PRO A 13 6.55 12.97 20.85
N LEU A 14 7.68 12.61 20.27
CA LEU A 14 8.75 11.82 20.88
C LEU A 14 10.13 12.45 20.61
N SER A 15 11.09 12.25 21.51
CA SER A 15 12.49 12.50 21.20
C SER A 15 12.98 11.57 20.07
N VAL A 16 14.06 11.94 19.39
CA VAL A 16 14.62 11.14 18.27
C VAL A 16 14.93 9.71 18.70
N TYR A 17 15.48 9.51 19.89
CA TYR A 17 15.78 8.18 20.42
C TYR A 17 14.49 7.38 20.68
N GLU A 18 13.48 8.00 21.29
CA GLU A 18 12.18 7.36 21.54
C GLU A 18 11.44 7.07 20.23
N MET A 19 11.59 7.94 19.23
CA MET A 19 11.06 7.72 17.88
C MET A 19 11.61 6.41 17.28
N GLN A 20 12.92 6.20 17.34
CA GLN A 20 13.54 4.95 16.85
C GLN A 20 13.01 3.73 17.61
N ARG A 21 12.86 3.82 18.93
CA ARG A 21 12.26 2.73 19.74
C ARG A 21 10.81 2.48 19.38
N ALA A 22 10.02 3.52 19.12
CA ALA A 22 8.62 3.39 18.73
C ALA A 22 8.47 2.75 17.35
N ILE A 23 9.32 3.14 16.38
CA ILE A 23 9.39 2.53 15.03
C ILE A 23 9.71 1.02 15.14
N GLU A 24 10.76 0.66 15.90
CA GLU A 24 11.11 -0.75 16.15
C GLU A 24 9.95 -1.52 16.75
N PHE A 25 9.32 -0.95 17.80
CA PHE A 25 8.18 -1.56 18.48
C PHE A 25 7.01 -1.80 17.52
N ILE A 26 6.62 -0.78 16.74
CA ILE A 26 5.52 -0.88 15.77
C ILE A 26 5.83 -1.97 14.74
N LYS A 27 7.02 -1.91 14.11
CA LYS A 27 7.40 -2.86 13.06
C LYS A 27 7.40 -4.30 13.58
N SER A 28 7.95 -4.54 14.76
CA SER A 28 8.02 -5.87 15.38
C SER A 28 6.65 -6.41 15.77
N ASN A 29 5.80 -5.60 16.40
CA ASN A 29 4.47 -6.02 16.82
C ASN A 29 3.51 -6.21 15.66
N PHE A 30 3.45 -5.24 14.74
CA PHE A 30 2.50 -5.31 13.63
C PHE A 30 2.76 -6.50 12.71
N GLN A 31 4.02 -6.81 12.37
CA GLN A 31 4.31 -7.99 11.55
C GLN A 31 3.84 -9.30 12.20
N VAL A 32 3.91 -9.42 13.53
CA VAL A 32 3.41 -10.60 14.26
C VAL A 32 1.88 -10.63 14.20
N ASN A 33 1.22 -9.52 14.52
CA ASN A 33 -0.24 -9.42 14.49
C ASN A 33 -0.79 -9.70 13.09
N LEU A 34 -0.22 -9.10 12.05
CA LEU A 34 -0.59 -9.34 10.65
C LEU A 34 -0.40 -10.80 10.24
N SER A 35 0.76 -11.38 10.60
CA SER A 35 1.09 -12.78 10.26
C SER A 35 0.11 -13.75 10.88
N ASN A 36 -0.27 -13.52 12.12
CA ASN A 36 -1.23 -14.34 12.85
C ASN A 36 -2.65 -14.17 12.26
N ALA A 37 -3.10 -12.94 12.07
CA ALA A 37 -4.44 -12.64 11.55
C ALA A 37 -4.67 -13.23 10.15
N LEU A 38 -3.66 -13.20 9.28
CA LEU A 38 -3.78 -13.66 7.90
C LEU A 38 -3.15 -15.04 7.64
N ASN A 39 -2.52 -15.68 8.63
CA ASN A 39 -1.79 -16.96 8.49
C ASN A 39 -0.66 -16.88 7.44
N LEU A 40 0.27 -15.95 7.65
CA LEU A 40 1.38 -15.68 6.75
C LEU A 40 2.70 -16.23 7.28
N ARG A 41 3.66 -16.45 6.37
CA ARG A 41 5.05 -16.78 6.68
C ARG A 41 5.97 -15.77 6.00
N ARG A 42 6.96 -15.27 6.72
CA ARG A 42 7.97 -14.38 6.15
C ARG A 42 8.84 -15.15 5.16
N VAL A 43 9.09 -14.55 4.00
CA VAL A 43 9.96 -15.11 2.95
C VAL A 43 11.00 -14.08 2.52
N SER A 44 12.09 -14.57 1.93
CA SER A 44 13.05 -13.71 1.22
C SER A 44 12.46 -13.25 -0.10
N ALA A 45 12.67 -11.98 -0.43
CA ALA A 45 12.16 -11.36 -1.64
C ALA A 45 13.25 -10.55 -2.36
N PRO A 46 13.13 -10.32 -3.67
CA PRO A 46 14.10 -9.55 -4.43
C PRO A 46 13.95 -8.05 -4.18
N LEU A 47 15.08 -7.32 -4.19
CA LEU A 47 15.12 -5.86 -4.30
C LEU A 47 14.92 -5.41 -5.77
N PHE A 48 15.33 -6.23 -6.72
CA PHE A 48 15.27 -5.97 -8.15
C PHE A 48 14.91 -7.25 -8.92
N VAL A 49 14.37 -7.06 -10.11
CA VAL A 49 13.97 -8.15 -11.03
C VAL A 49 14.51 -7.91 -12.42
N ASP A 50 14.62 -8.97 -13.23
CA ASP A 50 14.95 -8.86 -14.65
C ASP A 50 13.89 -8.02 -15.37
N GLU A 51 14.31 -7.04 -16.18
CA GLU A 51 13.41 -6.11 -16.88
C GLU A 51 12.43 -6.80 -17.84
N ASN A 52 12.81 -7.97 -18.38
CA ASN A 52 12.00 -8.73 -19.34
C ASN A 52 11.07 -9.76 -18.68
N SER A 53 11.12 -9.89 -17.36
CA SER A 53 10.32 -10.89 -16.61
C SER A 53 8.82 -10.59 -16.58
N GLY A 54 8.45 -9.32 -16.72
CA GLY A 54 7.09 -8.83 -16.49
C GLY A 54 6.69 -8.78 -14.99
N LEU A 55 7.66 -8.94 -14.08
CA LEU A 55 7.40 -8.99 -12.63
C LEU A 55 7.39 -7.62 -11.97
N ASN A 56 8.06 -6.62 -12.54
CA ASN A 56 8.01 -5.28 -11.95
C ASN A 56 6.64 -4.64 -12.13
N ASP A 57 6.28 -3.77 -11.21
CA ASP A 57 5.05 -3.00 -11.28
C ASP A 57 5.26 -1.77 -12.17
N ASN A 58 4.35 -1.55 -13.10
CA ASN A 58 4.41 -0.39 -13.97
C ASN A 58 3.61 0.80 -13.40
N LEU A 59 3.10 0.69 -12.18
CA LEU A 59 2.28 1.70 -11.50
C LEU A 59 1.19 2.25 -12.45
N ASN A 60 1.21 3.56 -12.75
CA ASN A 60 0.29 4.17 -13.72
C ASN A 60 0.78 4.04 -15.18
N GLY A 61 1.97 3.47 -15.42
CA GLY A 61 2.54 3.24 -16.74
C GLY A 61 3.41 4.38 -17.27
N VAL A 62 3.65 5.42 -16.47
CA VAL A 62 4.48 6.57 -16.83
C VAL A 62 5.76 6.67 -15.99
N GLU A 63 5.77 6.04 -14.81
CA GLU A 63 6.88 6.05 -13.88
C GLU A 63 8.03 5.18 -14.39
N ARG A 64 9.25 5.72 -14.31
CA ARG A 64 10.47 5.07 -14.79
C ARG A 64 11.12 4.27 -13.65
N PRO A 65 11.45 2.98 -13.85
CA PRO A 65 12.21 2.23 -12.84
C PRO A 65 13.66 2.72 -12.76
N VAL A 66 14.30 2.47 -11.63
CA VAL A 66 15.76 2.54 -11.51
C VAL A 66 16.33 1.26 -12.10
N SER A 67 17.06 1.35 -13.20
CA SER A 67 17.63 0.22 -13.93
C SER A 67 19.14 0.23 -13.86
N PHE A 68 19.75 -0.95 -13.90
CA PHE A 68 21.19 -1.16 -13.95
C PHE A 68 21.51 -2.51 -14.63
N ASP A 69 22.71 -2.61 -15.20
CA ASP A 69 23.20 -3.84 -15.80
C ASP A 69 23.82 -4.77 -14.75
N ILE A 70 23.75 -6.07 -15.00
CA ILE A 70 24.42 -7.10 -14.20
C ILE A 70 25.31 -7.92 -15.18
N PRO A 71 26.60 -7.57 -15.33
CA PRO A 71 27.47 -8.18 -16.36
C PRO A 71 27.57 -9.70 -16.25
N ASP A 72 27.73 -10.24 -15.05
CA ASP A 72 27.86 -11.69 -14.85
C ASP A 72 26.56 -12.48 -15.14
N VAL A 73 25.41 -11.83 -15.12
CA VAL A 73 24.11 -12.43 -15.45
C VAL A 73 23.73 -12.17 -16.91
N GLY A 74 24.30 -11.14 -17.52
CA GLY A 74 24.05 -10.77 -18.90
C GLY A 74 22.65 -10.16 -19.12
N THR A 75 22.08 -9.48 -18.11
CA THR A 75 20.76 -8.86 -18.19
C THR A 75 20.75 -7.48 -17.53
N ASN A 76 19.75 -6.68 -17.85
CA ASN A 76 19.39 -5.49 -17.10
C ASN A 76 18.38 -5.85 -16.01
N ALA A 77 18.56 -5.25 -14.85
CA ALA A 77 17.68 -5.37 -13.71
C ALA A 77 17.00 -4.04 -13.40
N GLN A 78 15.83 -4.12 -12.80
CA GLN A 78 15.06 -2.98 -12.33
C GLN A 78 14.80 -3.12 -10.84
N VAL A 79 15.09 -2.09 -10.04
CA VAL A 79 14.62 -2.00 -8.66
C VAL A 79 13.09 -2.03 -8.69
N VAL A 80 12.49 -2.83 -7.82
CA VAL A 80 11.03 -3.00 -7.83
C VAL A 80 10.30 -1.71 -7.46
N HIS A 81 9.14 -1.49 -8.09
CA HIS A 81 8.15 -0.50 -7.66
C HIS A 81 7.14 -1.11 -6.69
N SER A 82 6.83 -2.40 -6.86
CA SER A 82 6.10 -3.25 -5.92
C SER A 82 6.42 -4.73 -6.17
N LEU A 83 6.06 -5.59 -5.22
CA LEU A 83 6.21 -7.05 -5.36
C LEU A 83 4.90 -7.76 -5.71
N ALA A 84 3.86 -7.04 -6.13
CA ALA A 84 2.53 -7.59 -6.35
C ALA A 84 2.53 -8.83 -7.27
N LYS A 85 3.21 -8.76 -8.40
CA LYS A 85 3.32 -9.88 -9.37
C LYS A 85 4.30 -10.95 -8.89
N TRP A 86 5.44 -10.56 -8.32
CA TRP A 86 6.43 -11.49 -7.80
C TRP A 86 5.87 -12.38 -6.68
N LYS A 87 5.10 -11.83 -5.74
CA LYS A 87 4.51 -12.59 -4.63
C LYS A 87 3.64 -13.74 -5.12
N ARG A 88 2.83 -13.52 -6.14
CA ARG A 88 2.01 -14.57 -6.75
C ARG A 88 2.85 -15.68 -7.36
N LEU A 89 3.95 -15.33 -8.05
CA LEU A 89 4.91 -16.30 -8.58
C LEU A 89 5.59 -17.08 -7.43
N ALA A 90 5.96 -16.39 -6.35
CA ALA A 90 6.56 -16.99 -5.16
C ALA A 90 5.63 -18.00 -4.48
N LEU A 91 4.32 -17.72 -4.38
CA LEU A 91 3.34 -18.68 -3.86
C LEU A 91 3.37 -20.01 -4.64
N LYS A 92 3.47 -19.94 -5.98
CA LYS A 92 3.64 -21.16 -6.82
C LYS A 92 4.97 -21.83 -6.55
N ARG A 93 6.08 -21.08 -6.63
CA ARG A 93 7.45 -21.63 -6.51
C ARG A 93 7.72 -22.27 -5.15
N TYR A 94 7.16 -21.71 -4.08
CA TYR A 94 7.33 -22.18 -2.71
C TYR A 94 6.22 -23.13 -2.26
N ASP A 95 5.34 -23.54 -3.19
CA ASP A 95 4.26 -24.51 -2.98
C ASP A 95 3.29 -24.15 -1.84
N PHE A 96 2.93 -22.89 -1.72
CA PHE A 96 1.93 -22.46 -0.74
C PHE A 96 0.55 -23.01 -1.09
N LYS A 97 -0.12 -23.61 -0.10
CA LYS A 97 -1.45 -24.21 -0.26
C LYS A 97 -2.56 -23.23 0.11
N VAL A 98 -3.80 -23.53 -0.31
CA VAL A 98 -4.98 -22.75 0.05
C VAL A 98 -5.04 -22.49 1.56
N GLY A 99 -5.33 -21.25 1.95
CA GLY A 99 -5.36 -20.81 3.34
C GLY A 99 -3.99 -20.43 3.94
N LYS A 100 -2.89 -20.61 3.20
CA LYS A 100 -1.53 -20.21 3.58
C LYS A 100 -1.04 -19.04 2.72
N GLY A 101 -0.23 -18.17 3.30
CA GLY A 101 0.32 -17.03 2.60
C GLY A 101 1.73 -16.66 3.03
N LEU A 102 2.30 -15.74 2.31
CA LEU A 102 3.61 -15.16 2.57
C LEU A 102 3.50 -13.66 2.87
N PHE A 103 4.49 -13.13 3.55
CA PHE A 103 4.79 -11.71 3.58
C PHE A 103 6.29 -11.48 3.52
N THR A 104 6.68 -10.28 3.16
CA THR A 104 8.07 -9.86 3.12
C THR A 104 8.19 -8.36 3.40
N ASP A 105 9.39 -7.93 3.79
CA ASP A 105 9.73 -6.50 3.79
C ASP A 105 10.11 -6.12 2.37
N MET A 106 9.25 -5.34 1.70
CA MET A 106 9.55 -4.76 0.39
C MET A 106 10.25 -3.43 0.59
N ASN A 107 11.32 -3.22 -0.16
CA ASN A 107 11.98 -1.92 -0.31
C ASN A 107 11.92 -1.56 -1.79
N ALA A 108 11.37 -0.39 -2.11
CA ALA A 108 11.20 0.07 -3.49
C ALA A 108 11.76 1.49 -3.66
N ILE A 109 12.13 1.82 -4.88
CA ILE A 109 12.53 3.18 -5.26
C ILE A 109 11.59 3.65 -6.37
N ARG A 110 10.80 4.67 -6.08
CA ARG A 110 9.93 5.35 -7.03
C ARG A 110 10.55 6.69 -7.38
N ARG A 111 11.47 6.67 -8.34
CA ARG A 111 12.31 7.83 -8.67
C ARG A 111 11.56 9.05 -9.18
N ASP A 112 10.37 8.86 -9.73
CA ASP A 112 9.51 9.91 -10.27
C ASP A 112 8.40 10.32 -9.29
N GLU A 113 8.49 9.87 -8.00
CA GLU A 113 7.51 10.22 -6.96
C GLU A 113 7.58 11.71 -6.61
N GLU A 114 6.43 12.34 -6.50
CA GLU A 114 6.33 13.69 -5.98
C GLU A 114 6.37 13.65 -4.45
N VAL A 115 7.45 14.18 -3.88
CA VAL A 115 7.63 14.19 -2.42
C VAL A 115 6.72 15.22 -1.75
N ASP A 116 6.08 14.81 -0.67
CA ASP A 116 5.22 15.65 0.17
C ASP A 116 5.25 15.14 1.63
N ASN A 117 4.27 15.49 2.45
CA ASN A 117 4.19 15.00 3.84
C ASN A 117 4.12 13.48 3.95
N LEU A 118 3.57 12.77 2.94
CA LEU A 118 3.26 11.35 2.96
C LEU A 118 4.10 10.51 2.00
N HIS A 119 4.69 11.15 0.98
CA HIS A 119 5.38 10.48 -0.12
C HIS A 119 6.87 10.75 -0.09
N SER A 120 7.63 9.67 -0.26
CA SER A 120 9.08 9.65 -0.38
C SER A 120 9.47 8.82 -1.60
N VAL A 121 10.62 9.09 -2.18
CA VAL A 121 11.18 8.25 -3.26
C VAL A 121 11.50 6.83 -2.79
N TYR A 122 11.71 6.64 -1.50
CA TYR A 122 11.88 5.33 -0.86
C TYR A 122 10.54 4.85 -0.29
N VAL A 123 10.12 3.66 -0.67
CA VAL A 123 8.87 3.03 -0.21
C VAL A 123 9.18 1.72 0.49
N ASP A 124 8.72 1.59 1.73
CA ASP A 124 8.82 0.37 2.53
C ASP A 124 7.42 -0.18 2.86
N GLN A 125 7.22 -1.48 2.60
CA GLN A 125 5.91 -2.13 2.84
C GLN A 125 6.10 -3.51 3.48
N TRP A 126 5.12 -3.92 4.31
CA TRP A 126 4.83 -5.35 4.48
C TRP A 126 4.01 -5.77 3.28
N ASP A 127 4.66 -6.41 2.35
CA ASP A 127 4.03 -6.92 1.13
C ASP A 127 3.59 -8.37 1.38
N TRP A 128 2.29 -8.65 1.27
CA TRP A 128 1.72 -9.95 1.62
C TRP A 128 0.85 -10.51 0.51
N GLU A 129 0.74 -11.85 0.46
CA GLU A 129 -0.05 -12.59 -0.52
C GLU A 129 -0.48 -13.92 0.07
N LYS A 130 -1.75 -14.33 -0.11
CA LYS A 130 -2.31 -15.57 0.44
C LYS A 130 -3.12 -16.31 -0.60
N VAL A 131 -2.88 -17.63 -0.74
CA VAL A 131 -3.67 -18.49 -1.63
C VAL A 131 -5.08 -18.65 -1.09
N ILE A 132 -6.07 -18.47 -1.96
CA ILE A 132 -7.50 -18.64 -1.67
C ILE A 132 -8.12 -19.69 -2.59
N SER A 133 -9.29 -20.19 -2.22
CA SER A 133 -10.10 -21.04 -3.12
C SER A 133 -10.85 -20.18 -4.14
N ALA A 134 -11.41 -20.82 -5.16
CA ALA A 134 -12.24 -20.11 -6.15
C ALA A 134 -13.52 -19.55 -5.51
N GLU A 135 -14.09 -20.25 -4.54
CA GLU A 135 -15.30 -19.85 -3.80
C GLU A 135 -15.06 -18.61 -2.93
N ASP A 136 -13.80 -18.39 -2.49
CA ASP A 136 -13.40 -17.22 -1.71
C ASP A 136 -13.23 -15.95 -2.55
N ARG A 137 -13.31 -16.02 -3.89
CA ARG A 137 -13.28 -14.85 -4.77
C ARG A 137 -14.58 -14.05 -4.70
N ASN A 138 -14.81 -13.37 -3.59
CA ASN A 138 -16.02 -12.57 -3.40
C ASN A 138 -15.80 -11.41 -2.43
N VAL A 139 -16.70 -10.42 -2.47
CA VAL A 139 -16.65 -9.20 -1.65
C VAL A 139 -16.73 -9.51 -0.14
N ALA A 140 -17.49 -10.53 0.25
CA ALA A 140 -17.62 -10.89 1.67
C ALA A 140 -16.29 -11.37 2.26
N TYR A 141 -15.52 -12.16 1.49
CA TYR A 141 -14.20 -12.60 1.88
C TYR A 141 -13.20 -11.44 1.92
N LEU A 142 -13.25 -10.53 0.93
CA LEU A 142 -12.44 -9.32 0.91
C LEU A 142 -12.70 -8.47 2.18
N LYS A 143 -13.96 -8.21 2.50
CA LYS A 143 -14.34 -7.43 3.70
C LYS A 143 -13.88 -8.08 5.02
N ARG A 144 -13.89 -9.42 5.12
CA ARG A 144 -13.33 -10.12 6.29
C ARG A 144 -11.82 -9.84 6.41
N THR A 145 -11.08 -9.96 5.30
CA THR A 145 -9.64 -9.68 5.28
C THR A 145 -9.31 -8.28 5.76
N VAL A 146 -10.08 -7.29 5.32
CA VAL A 146 -9.87 -5.90 5.74
C VAL A 146 -10.09 -5.73 7.23
N ARG A 147 -11.14 -6.37 7.79
CA ARG A 147 -11.36 -6.34 9.25
C ARG A 147 -10.21 -6.98 10.02
N ASP A 148 -9.66 -8.10 9.53
CA ASP A 148 -8.51 -8.78 10.15
C ASP A 148 -7.28 -7.86 10.17
N ILE A 149 -7.01 -7.12 9.08
CA ILE A 149 -5.91 -6.15 9.00
C ILE A 149 -6.14 -4.98 9.95
N VAL A 150 -7.34 -4.39 9.95
CA VAL A 150 -7.67 -3.25 10.84
C VAL A 150 -7.61 -3.67 12.31
N SER A 151 -8.00 -4.91 12.65
CA SER A 151 -7.79 -5.45 13.99
C SER A 151 -6.32 -5.50 14.38
N ALA A 152 -5.45 -5.99 13.48
CA ALA A 152 -4.00 -6.02 13.72
C ALA A 152 -3.40 -4.62 13.92
N VAL A 153 -3.90 -3.61 13.18
CA VAL A 153 -3.51 -2.20 13.37
C VAL A 153 -3.96 -1.70 14.75
N SER A 154 -5.22 -1.96 15.14
CA SER A 154 -5.78 -1.53 16.41
C SER A 154 -5.07 -2.18 17.61
N GLU A 155 -4.75 -3.47 17.54
CA GLU A 155 -3.98 -4.20 18.55
C GLU A 155 -2.58 -3.61 18.71
N THR A 156 -1.90 -3.30 17.57
CA THR A 156 -0.57 -2.67 17.59
C THR A 156 -0.62 -1.27 18.19
N SER A 157 -1.63 -0.46 17.84
CA SER A 157 -1.85 0.87 18.42
C SER A 157 -2.07 0.80 19.93
N SER A 158 -2.88 -0.13 20.39
CA SER A 158 -3.15 -0.33 21.82
C SER A 158 -1.88 -0.72 22.60
N ALA A 159 -1.09 -1.63 22.05
CA ALA A 159 0.19 -2.03 22.63
C ALA A 159 1.21 -0.89 22.65
N LEU A 160 1.25 -0.07 21.59
CA LEU A 160 2.12 1.10 21.49
C LEU A 160 1.79 2.13 22.58
N ASN A 161 0.51 2.44 22.78
CA ASN A 161 0.08 3.40 23.83
C ASN A 161 0.42 2.93 25.26
N VAL A 162 0.50 1.62 25.49
CA VAL A 162 0.99 1.07 26.76
C VAL A 162 2.51 1.23 26.88
N ALA A 163 3.26 0.97 25.82
CA ALA A 163 4.72 1.06 25.82
C ALA A 163 5.22 2.52 25.81
N PHE A 164 4.46 3.44 25.23
CA PHE A 164 4.75 4.88 25.11
C PHE A 164 3.56 5.71 25.61
N PRO A 165 3.41 5.89 26.93
CA PRO A 165 2.23 6.56 27.51
C PRO A 165 2.05 8.03 27.11
N SER A 166 3.06 8.68 26.53
CA SER A 166 2.95 10.02 25.96
C SER A 166 2.18 10.06 24.65
N LEU A 167 2.05 8.91 23.96
CA LEU A 167 1.23 8.78 22.75
C LEU A 167 -0.22 8.51 23.12
N HIS A 168 -1.13 9.23 22.46
CA HIS A 168 -2.57 9.14 22.75
C HIS A 168 -3.40 8.83 21.50
N THR A 169 -2.78 8.28 20.46
CA THR A 169 -3.45 7.97 19.20
C THR A 169 -4.54 6.92 19.40
N LYS A 170 -5.78 7.30 19.12
CA LYS A 170 -6.94 6.41 19.16
C LYS A 170 -7.44 6.18 17.76
N LEU A 171 -7.33 4.94 17.29
CA LEU A 171 -7.81 4.56 15.96
C LEU A 171 -9.15 3.83 16.08
N PRO A 172 -10.11 4.13 15.19
CA PRO A 172 -11.33 3.33 15.06
C PRO A 172 -11.02 1.89 14.69
N SER A 173 -11.76 0.93 15.24
CA SER A 173 -11.64 -0.49 14.93
C SER A 173 -12.72 -0.98 13.95
N GLU A 174 -13.81 -0.21 13.76
CA GLU A 174 -14.89 -0.56 12.87
C GLU A 174 -14.69 0.08 11.49
N VAL A 175 -14.59 -0.75 10.45
CA VAL A 175 -14.37 -0.31 9.08
C VAL A 175 -15.70 0.02 8.40
N PHE A 176 -15.80 1.20 7.83
CA PHE A 176 -16.88 1.56 6.91
C PHE A 176 -16.49 1.15 5.48
N PHE A 177 -17.39 0.43 4.79
CA PHE A 177 -17.17 -0.06 3.42
C PHE A 177 -18.03 0.73 2.45
N ILE A 178 -17.40 1.26 1.40
CA ILE A 178 -18.07 2.01 0.34
C ILE A 178 -17.34 1.77 -0.99
N THR A 179 -18.08 1.73 -2.09
CA THR A 179 -17.48 1.69 -3.42
C THR A 179 -17.15 3.09 -3.91
N THR A 180 -16.23 3.20 -4.87
CA THR A 180 -15.89 4.48 -5.51
C THR A 180 -17.12 5.13 -6.16
N GLN A 181 -18.04 4.34 -6.73
CA GLN A 181 -19.26 4.87 -7.32
C GLN A 181 -20.24 5.37 -6.26
N GLU A 182 -20.47 4.63 -5.18
CA GLU A 182 -21.31 5.09 -4.06
C GLU A 182 -20.76 6.37 -3.45
N LEU A 183 -19.42 6.49 -3.36
CA LEU A 183 -18.77 7.68 -2.84
C LEU A 183 -18.94 8.87 -3.80
N GLU A 184 -18.88 8.67 -5.11
CA GLU A 184 -19.20 9.69 -6.10
C GLU A 184 -20.67 10.12 -6.03
N ASP A 185 -21.59 9.16 -5.96
CA ASP A 185 -23.04 9.43 -5.86
C ASP A 185 -23.37 10.22 -4.56
N LEU A 186 -22.59 10.02 -3.48
CA LEU A 186 -22.74 10.73 -2.20
C LEU A 186 -22.19 12.17 -2.23
N TYR A 187 -21.11 12.39 -2.99
CA TYR A 187 -20.43 13.69 -3.09
C TYR A 187 -20.11 14.04 -4.56
N PRO A 188 -21.13 14.27 -5.42
CA PRO A 188 -20.93 14.40 -6.87
C PRO A 188 -20.05 15.61 -7.25
N ASP A 189 -20.11 16.69 -6.49
CA ASP A 189 -19.42 17.95 -6.78
C ASP A 189 -17.97 18.00 -6.27
N LEU A 190 -17.52 16.99 -5.51
CA LEU A 190 -16.18 16.94 -4.94
C LEU A 190 -15.22 16.15 -5.84
N THR A 191 -13.94 16.52 -5.78
CA THR A 191 -12.87 15.70 -6.39
C THR A 191 -12.70 14.38 -5.65
N PRO A 192 -12.11 13.35 -6.29
CA PRO A 192 -11.87 12.06 -5.62
C PRO A 192 -11.21 12.18 -4.25
N LYS A 193 -10.16 12.96 -4.10
CA LYS A 193 -9.46 13.17 -2.82
C LYS A 193 -10.31 13.89 -1.77
N GLN A 194 -11.08 14.91 -2.18
CA GLN A 194 -12.03 15.58 -1.28
C GLN A 194 -13.15 14.63 -0.81
N ARG A 195 -13.58 13.69 -1.67
CA ARG A 195 -14.56 12.65 -1.30
C ARG A 195 -13.98 11.72 -0.23
N GLU A 196 -12.70 11.31 -0.38
CA GLU A 196 -11.99 10.52 0.62
C GLU A 196 -11.89 11.26 1.96
N ASP A 197 -11.52 12.54 1.94
CA ASP A 197 -11.43 13.39 3.14
C ASP A 197 -12.76 13.45 3.87
N GLU A 198 -13.84 13.74 3.16
CA GLU A 198 -15.18 13.87 3.75
C GLU A 198 -15.67 12.55 4.39
N ILE A 199 -15.47 11.42 3.73
CA ILE A 199 -15.92 10.14 4.26
C ILE A 199 -15.05 9.65 5.41
N CYS A 200 -13.72 9.81 5.32
CA CYS A 200 -12.79 9.43 6.38
C CYS A 200 -12.97 10.30 7.63
N LYS A 201 -13.19 11.59 7.48
CA LYS A 201 -13.53 12.51 8.59
C LYS A 201 -14.77 12.07 9.36
N LYS A 202 -15.78 11.57 8.64
CA LYS A 202 -17.06 11.09 9.24
C LYS A 202 -16.97 9.70 9.86
N LYS A 203 -16.15 8.82 9.30
CA LYS A 203 -16.15 7.39 9.63
C LYS A 203 -14.89 6.90 10.33
N GLY A 204 -13.82 7.69 10.29
CA GLY A 204 -12.52 7.40 10.89
C GLY A 204 -11.70 6.39 10.10
N VAL A 205 -12.21 5.19 9.80
CA VAL A 205 -11.56 4.20 8.93
C VAL A 205 -12.53 3.71 7.86
N VAL A 206 -12.06 3.74 6.61
CA VAL A 206 -12.85 3.42 5.42
C VAL A 206 -12.09 2.41 4.55
N PHE A 207 -12.81 1.44 4.02
CA PHE A 207 -12.31 0.64 2.91
C PHE A 207 -13.02 1.07 1.64
N LEU A 208 -12.30 1.79 0.79
CA LEU A 208 -12.81 2.30 -0.48
C LEU A 208 -12.61 1.23 -1.56
N MET A 209 -13.71 0.68 -2.06
CA MET A 209 -13.72 -0.48 -2.95
C MET A 209 -13.87 -0.11 -4.43
N GLN A 210 -13.45 -1.04 -5.31
CA GLN A 210 -13.67 -1.00 -6.76
C GLN A 210 -12.95 0.16 -7.44
N ILE A 211 -11.66 0.30 -7.16
CA ILE A 211 -10.77 1.28 -7.77
C ILE A 211 -10.25 0.76 -9.13
N GLY A 212 -10.12 1.64 -10.11
CA GLY A 212 -9.57 1.35 -11.45
C GLY A 212 -10.56 1.52 -12.60
N LYS A 213 -11.87 1.47 -12.30
CA LYS A 213 -12.93 1.66 -13.30
C LYS A 213 -13.26 3.12 -13.56
N ILE A 214 -13.84 3.36 -14.72
CA ILE A 214 -14.48 4.64 -15.05
C ILE A 214 -15.83 4.71 -14.32
N LEU A 215 -16.06 5.81 -13.61
CA LEU A 215 -17.31 6.09 -12.89
C LEU A 215 -18.37 6.67 -13.81
N LYS A 216 -19.59 6.88 -13.29
CA LYS A 216 -20.70 7.48 -14.05
C LYS A 216 -20.39 8.87 -14.59
N SER A 217 -19.55 9.63 -13.90
CA SER A 217 -19.04 10.95 -14.35
C SER A 217 -18.13 10.89 -15.56
N GLY A 218 -17.70 9.71 -16.00
CA GLY A 218 -16.73 9.51 -17.08
C GLY A 218 -15.27 9.58 -16.66
N ILE A 219 -14.97 9.78 -15.37
CA ILE A 219 -13.61 9.79 -14.82
C ILE A 219 -13.39 8.59 -13.91
N LYS A 220 -12.12 8.24 -13.66
CA LYS A 220 -11.75 7.27 -12.62
C LYS A 220 -11.67 7.96 -11.26
N HIS A 221 -11.95 7.21 -10.21
CA HIS A 221 -11.65 7.69 -8.85
C HIS A 221 -10.14 7.82 -8.65
N ASP A 222 -9.41 6.75 -8.97
CA ASP A 222 -7.95 6.70 -8.95
C ASP A 222 -7.44 5.68 -9.97
N GLY A 223 -6.12 5.69 -10.24
CA GLY A 223 -5.43 4.70 -11.06
C GLY A 223 -5.35 3.34 -10.36
N ARG A 224 -5.33 2.27 -11.14
CA ARG A 224 -5.02 0.91 -10.68
C ARG A 224 -4.46 0.11 -11.82
N ALA A 225 -3.28 -0.48 -11.63
CA ALA A 225 -2.67 -1.35 -12.63
C ALA A 225 -3.62 -2.51 -13.00
N PRO A 226 -3.65 -2.91 -14.29
CA PRO A 226 -4.61 -3.90 -14.76
C PRO A 226 -4.22 -5.34 -14.45
N ASP A 227 -2.99 -5.60 -13.99
CA ASP A 227 -2.37 -6.91 -14.07
C ASP A 227 -2.09 -7.59 -12.71
N TYR A 228 -2.63 -7.07 -11.61
CA TYR A 228 -2.59 -7.77 -10.33
C TYR A 228 -3.90 -7.71 -9.54
N ASP A 229 -4.52 -6.56 -9.27
CA ASP A 229 -5.80 -6.49 -8.56
C ASP A 229 -7.00 -6.61 -9.51
N ASP A 230 -7.99 -7.42 -9.16
CA ASP A 230 -9.30 -7.42 -9.81
C ASP A 230 -10.04 -6.13 -9.42
N TRP A 231 -10.40 -5.31 -10.39
CA TRP A 231 -11.03 -4.01 -10.14
C TRP A 231 -12.43 -4.10 -9.53
N GLU A 232 -13.06 -5.28 -9.53
CA GLU A 232 -14.31 -5.54 -8.80
C GLU A 232 -14.06 -5.93 -7.34
N LEU A 233 -12.86 -6.39 -7.01
CA LEU A 233 -12.52 -7.06 -5.76
C LEU A 233 -11.27 -6.46 -5.09
N ASN A 234 -11.06 -5.16 -5.24
CA ASN A 234 -9.95 -4.41 -4.65
C ASN A 234 -10.43 -3.23 -3.81
N GLY A 235 -9.51 -2.57 -3.18
CA GLY A 235 -9.73 -1.29 -2.51
C GLY A 235 -8.54 -0.87 -1.65
N ASP A 236 -8.70 0.31 -1.06
CA ASP A 236 -7.70 0.92 -0.19
C ASP A 236 -8.25 1.11 1.23
N ILE A 237 -7.40 0.84 2.23
CA ILE A 237 -7.70 1.12 3.64
C ILE A 237 -7.23 2.53 3.92
N LEU A 238 -8.18 3.42 4.18
CA LEU A 238 -7.98 4.82 4.48
C LEU A 238 -8.32 5.09 5.95
N TYR A 239 -7.47 5.84 6.63
CA TYR A 239 -7.74 6.39 7.95
C TYR A 239 -7.88 7.90 7.87
N TRP A 240 -8.66 8.49 8.77
CA TRP A 240 -8.59 9.92 9.00
C TRP A 240 -7.30 10.25 9.76
N ASN A 241 -6.47 11.11 9.21
CA ASN A 241 -5.27 11.60 9.87
C ASN A 241 -5.60 12.90 10.59
N GLU A 242 -5.66 12.84 11.92
CA GLU A 242 -5.99 13.99 12.76
C GLU A 242 -4.92 15.10 12.71
N VAL A 243 -3.65 14.73 12.50
CA VAL A 243 -2.54 15.69 12.45
C VAL A 243 -2.60 16.53 11.17
N LEU A 244 -2.81 15.88 10.04
CA LEU A 244 -2.80 16.54 8.73
C LEU A 244 -4.19 16.98 8.26
N GLY A 245 -5.26 16.47 8.89
CA GLY A 245 -6.63 16.84 8.56
C GLY A 245 -7.12 16.33 7.21
N HIS A 246 -6.66 15.19 6.75
CA HIS A 246 -7.09 14.55 5.50
C HIS A 246 -7.10 13.02 5.58
N ALA A 247 -7.66 12.36 4.56
CA ALA A 247 -7.63 10.92 4.41
C ALA A 247 -6.20 10.42 4.19
N PHE A 248 -5.89 9.27 4.79
CA PHE A 248 -4.55 8.71 4.83
C PHE A 248 -4.58 7.23 4.46
N GLU A 249 -4.10 6.90 3.27
CA GLU A 249 -4.00 5.52 2.80
C GLU A 249 -2.84 4.79 3.49
N ILE A 250 -3.15 3.69 4.15
CA ILE A 250 -2.14 2.82 4.75
C ILE A 250 -1.91 1.52 3.96
N SER A 251 -2.89 1.10 3.16
CA SER A 251 -2.81 -0.16 2.43
C SER A 251 -3.65 -0.13 1.17
N SER A 252 -3.06 -0.60 0.09
CA SER A 252 -3.75 -0.98 -1.14
C SER A 252 -3.77 -2.50 -1.25
N MET A 253 -4.94 -3.12 -1.53
CA MET A 253 -5.10 -4.56 -1.52
C MET A 253 -6.26 -5.03 -2.40
N GLY A 254 -6.25 -6.32 -2.74
CA GLY A 254 -7.36 -6.92 -3.48
C GLY A 254 -7.28 -8.45 -3.56
N ILE A 255 -8.37 -9.03 -4.01
CA ILE A 255 -8.36 -10.36 -4.61
C ILE A 255 -7.76 -10.18 -5.99
N ARG A 256 -6.77 -11.00 -6.33
CA ARG A 256 -6.01 -10.83 -7.56
C ARG A 256 -6.82 -11.27 -8.77
N VAL A 257 -6.47 -10.71 -9.92
CA VAL A 257 -7.07 -11.10 -11.21
C VAL A 257 -6.97 -12.60 -11.43
N ASP A 258 -8.03 -13.18 -11.99
CA ASP A 258 -8.00 -14.49 -12.63
C ASP A 258 -7.69 -14.33 -14.14
N PRO A 259 -7.57 -15.41 -14.94
CA PRO A 259 -7.31 -15.30 -16.36
C PRO A 259 -8.30 -14.42 -17.11
N LYS A 260 -9.58 -14.47 -16.73
CA LYS A 260 -10.66 -13.72 -17.39
C LYS A 260 -10.61 -12.23 -17.06
N SER A 261 -10.48 -11.89 -15.77
CA SER A 261 -10.38 -10.49 -15.36
C SER A 261 -9.08 -9.83 -15.82
N LEU A 262 -7.95 -10.57 -15.83
CA LEU A 262 -6.71 -10.09 -16.40
C LEU A 262 -6.87 -9.72 -17.88
N ASP A 263 -7.40 -10.66 -18.69
CA ASP A 263 -7.57 -10.45 -20.13
C ASP A 263 -8.42 -9.20 -20.42
N SER A 264 -9.55 -9.09 -19.73
CA SER A 264 -10.44 -7.92 -19.84
C SER A 264 -9.77 -6.61 -19.40
N GLN A 265 -9.07 -6.62 -18.25
CA GLN A 265 -8.45 -5.40 -17.71
C GLN A 265 -7.28 -4.91 -18.56
N LEU A 266 -6.48 -5.82 -19.15
CA LEU A 266 -5.41 -5.45 -20.08
C LEU A 266 -5.98 -4.73 -21.31
N THR A 267 -7.07 -5.23 -21.89
CA THR A 267 -7.74 -4.57 -23.02
C THR A 267 -8.29 -3.20 -22.64
N ILE A 268 -8.99 -3.08 -21.52
CA ILE A 268 -9.55 -1.80 -21.04
C ILE A 268 -8.45 -0.77 -20.77
N ALA A 269 -7.29 -1.22 -20.28
CA ALA A 269 -6.15 -0.36 -19.99
C ALA A 269 -5.26 -0.06 -21.22
N GLY A 270 -5.52 -0.69 -22.38
CA GLY A 270 -4.67 -0.55 -23.56
C GLY A 270 -3.27 -1.16 -23.41
N CYS A 271 -3.14 -2.21 -22.59
CA CYS A 271 -1.88 -2.88 -22.25
C CYS A 271 -1.81 -4.30 -22.83
N ASP A 272 -2.35 -4.51 -24.04
CA ASP A 272 -2.45 -5.83 -24.69
C ASP A 272 -1.08 -6.50 -24.93
N ASP A 273 -0.03 -5.72 -25.14
CA ASP A 273 1.34 -6.15 -25.31
C ASP A 273 1.87 -6.97 -24.11
N ARG A 274 1.38 -6.68 -22.91
CA ARG A 274 1.79 -7.39 -21.69
C ARG A 274 1.43 -8.87 -21.68
N ARG A 275 0.44 -9.31 -22.48
CA ARG A 275 0.11 -10.74 -22.64
C ARG A 275 1.29 -11.59 -23.10
N ALA A 276 2.25 -10.98 -23.82
CA ALA A 276 3.46 -11.66 -24.28
C ALA A 276 4.50 -11.91 -23.18
N LEU A 277 4.42 -11.23 -22.05
CA LEU A 277 5.38 -11.35 -20.95
C LEU A 277 5.25 -12.69 -20.21
N PRO A 278 6.35 -13.26 -19.69
CA PRO A 278 6.33 -14.59 -19.06
C PRO A 278 5.32 -14.73 -17.92
N PHE A 279 5.27 -13.77 -17.01
CA PHE A 279 4.32 -13.79 -15.89
C PHE A 279 2.86 -13.80 -16.36
N HIS A 280 2.53 -12.94 -17.34
CA HIS A 280 1.17 -12.81 -17.85
C HIS A 280 0.72 -14.07 -18.62
N LYS A 281 1.62 -14.69 -19.40
CA LYS A 281 1.36 -15.99 -20.04
C LYS A 281 1.00 -17.08 -19.01
N MET A 282 1.80 -17.20 -17.96
CA MET A 282 1.52 -18.19 -16.90
C MET A 282 0.17 -17.94 -16.24
N LEU A 283 -0.22 -16.69 -16.02
CA LEU A 283 -1.49 -16.34 -15.40
C LEU A 283 -2.65 -16.64 -16.33
N LEU A 284 -2.57 -16.22 -17.60
CA LEU A 284 -3.61 -16.49 -18.62
C LEU A 284 -3.83 -18.00 -18.85
N ASN A 285 -2.77 -18.79 -18.77
CA ASN A 285 -2.83 -20.26 -18.87
C ASN A 285 -3.36 -20.93 -17.59
N GLY A 286 -3.69 -20.18 -16.52
CA GLY A 286 -4.17 -20.75 -15.26
C GLY A 286 -3.10 -21.50 -14.46
N GLU A 287 -1.82 -21.23 -14.72
CA GLU A 287 -0.71 -21.91 -14.07
C GLU A 287 -0.37 -21.36 -12.67
N LEU A 288 -0.87 -20.19 -12.33
CA LEU A 288 -0.63 -19.52 -11.04
C LEU A 288 -1.80 -19.72 -10.08
N PRO A 289 -1.56 -19.78 -8.76
CA PRO A 289 -2.65 -19.90 -7.78
C PRO A 289 -3.56 -18.67 -7.82
N LEU A 290 -4.77 -18.83 -7.30
CA LEU A 290 -5.69 -17.70 -7.05
C LEU A 290 -5.36 -17.11 -5.68
N PRO A 291 -4.87 -15.89 -5.59
CA PRO A 291 -4.55 -15.28 -4.31
C PRO A 291 -5.37 -14.02 -4.03
N ARG A 292 -5.27 -13.56 -2.79
CA ARG A 292 -5.50 -12.18 -2.37
C ARG A 292 -4.21 -11.64 -1.79
N GLY A 293 -4.01 -10.33 -1.90
CA GLY A 293 -2.80 -9.73 -1.36
C GLY A 293 -2.85 -8.22 -1.31
N GLY A 294 -1.80 -7.61 -0.79
CA GLY A 294 -1.69 -6.18 -0.64
C GLY A 294 -0.32 -5.77 -0.15
N GLY A 295 -0.13 -4.46 -0.06
CA GLY A 295 1.00 -3.83 0.61
C GLY A 295 0.51 -2.92 1.72
N ILE A 296 1.17 -2.95 2.87
CA ILE A 296 0.90 -2.04 3.98
C ILE A 296 2.16 -1.22 4.20
N GLY A 297 2.06 0.10 4.03
CA GLY A 297 3.20 1.01 4.19
C GLY A 297 3.76 0.97 5.61
N GLN A 298 5.03 0.56 5.77
CA GLN A 298 5.65 0.46 7.10
C GLN A 298 5.83 1.84 7.72
N SER A 299 6.46 2.75 6.99
CA SER A 299 6.65 4.13 7.45
C SER A 299 5.32 4.88 7.58
N ARG A 300 4.37 4.66 6.67
CA ARG A 300 3.02 5.23 6.80
C ARG A 300 2.30 4.74 8.05
N LEU A 301 2.39 3.45 8.39
CA LEU A 301 1.80 2.96 9.63
C LEU A 301 2.47 3.56 10.87
N CYS A 302 3.81 3.68 10.87
CA CYS A 302 4.53 4.36 11.95
C CYS A 302 4.06 5.82 12.09
N MET A 303 3.96 6.55 10.99
CA MET A 303 3.46 7.91 10.95
C MET A 303 2.06 8.04 11.55
N LEU A 304 1.13 7.16 11.14
CA LEU A 304 -0.25 7.15 11.66
C LEU A 304 -0.31 6.85 13.16
N LEU A 305 0.43 5.82 13.62
CA LEU A 305 0.36 5.35 15.01
C LEU A 305 1.07 6.29 15.99
N ILE A 306 2.16 6.93 15.57
CA ILE A 306 2.91 7.88 16.41
C ILE A 306 2.25 9.27 16.37
N GLY A 307 1.59 9.61 15.25
CA GLY A 307 0.99 10.91 15.04
C GLY A 307 2.00 11.96 14.58
N THR A 308 2.84 11.61 13.59
CA THR A 308 3.80 12.54 12.99
C THR A 308 3.22 13.31 11.82
N ALA A 309 3.73 14.52 11.56
CA ALA A 309 3.26 15.39 10.49
C ALA A 309 3.95 15.13 9.16
N HIS A 310 5.15 14.54 9.17
CA HIS A 310 5.94 14.27 7.97
C HIS A 310 6.53 12.86 8.01
N ILE A 311 6.48 12.15 6.89
CA ILE A 311 7.01 10.78 6.79
C ILE A 311 8.51 10.71 7.10
N GLY A 312 9.25 11.78 6.86
CA GLY A 312 10.67 11.91 7.20
C GLY A 312 10.99 11.86 8.70
N GLU A 313 9.99 12.03 9.59
CA GLU A 313 10.17 11.82 11.03
C GLU A 313 10.29 10.34 11.41
N VAL A 314 9.82 9.45 10.52
CA VAL A 314 9.81 7.99 10.74
C VAL A 314 10.54 7.20 9.67
N GLN A 315 11.09 7.88 8.66
CA GLN A 315 11.78 7.25 7.54
C GLN A 315 12.97 8.08 7.10
N VAL A 316 14.14 7.45 6.98
CA VAL A 316 15.32 8.07 6.35
C VAL A 316 15.14 8.10 4.83
N SER A 317 15.24 9.27 4.22
CA SER A 317 15.16 9.45 2.77
C SER A 317 15.96 10.68 2.33
N LEU A 318 15.76 11.09 1.07
CA LEU A 318 16.32 12.33 0.52
C LEU A 318 15.20 13.36 0.35
N TRP A 319 15.44 14.56 0.82
CA TRP A 319 14.49 15.66 0.80
C TRP A 319 15.09 16.87 0.11
N ASP A 320 14.29 17.59 -0.64
CA ASP A 320 14.69 18.86 -1.23
C ASP A 320 14.88 19.93 -0.15
N GLU A 321 15.56 21.03 -0.54
CA GLU A 321 15.91 22.11 0.39
C GLU A 321 14.67 22.81 0.98
N VAL A 322 13.59 22.95 0.21
CA VAL A 322 12.35 23.59 0.68
C VAL A 322 11.69 22.74 1.74
N THR A 323 11.59 21.43 1.52
CA THR A 323 11.07 20.48 2.50
C THR A 323 11.88 20.50 3.80
N ARG A 324 13.22 20.41 3.70
CA ARG A 324 14.11 20.47 4.88
C ARG A 324 13.91 21.74 5.67
N LYS A 325 13.92 22.89 4.97
CA LYS A 325 13.74 24.18 5.61
C LYS A 325 12.35 24.33 6.25
N THR A 326 11.29 23.88 5.60
CA THR A 326 9.91 23.94 6.16
C THR A 326 9.82 23.14 7.47
N CYS A 327 10.43 21.94 7.52
CA CYS A 327 10.46 21.12 8.72
C CYS A 327 11.34 21.75 9.83
N GLU A 328 12.53 22.24 9.48
CA GLU A 328 13.45 22.90 10.42
C GLU A 328 12.82 24.15 11.05
N ASP A 329 12.22 25.03 10.24
CA ASP A 329 11.56 26.26 10.70
C ASP A 329 10.39 25.94 11.65
N ALA A 330 9.76 24.76 11.53
CA ALA A 330 8.72 24.26 12.41
C ALA A 330 9.25 23.42 13.60
N GLY A 331 10.55 23.25 13.74
CA GLY A 331 11.17 22.45 14.79
C GLY A 331 10.98 20.92 14.60
N VAL A 332 10.67 20.48 13.38
CA VAL A 332 10.50 19.06 13.01
C VAL A 332 11.82 18.52 12.48
N MET A 333 12.32 17.47 13.11
CA MET A 333 13.55 16.79 12.69
C MET A 333 13.23 15.66 11.71
N LEU A 334 13.82 15.71 10.52
CA LEU A 334 13.84 14.62 9.56
C LEU A 334 14.99 13.66 9.87
N LEU A 335 14.73 12.34 9.85
CA LEU A 335 15.72 11.28 10.12
C LEU A 335 16.81 11.19 9.05
#